data_21f4b5d098bd8498a08cd3e3098e9e35
#
_entry.id   21f4b5d098bd8498a08cd3e3098e9e35
#
_cell.length_a   1.000
_cell.length_b   1.000
_cell.length_c   1.000
_cell.angle_alpha   90.00
_cell.angle_beta   90.00
_cell.angle_gamma   90.00
#
_symmetry.space_group_name_H-M   'P 1'
#
loop_
_entity.id
_entity.type
_entity.pdbx_description
1 polymer ?
#
loop_
_entity_poly.entity_id
_entity_poly.type
_entity_poly.pdbx_seq_one_letter_code
_entity_poly.pdbx_strand_id
1 'polypeptide(L)'
;MKKNLFKKLVTGVLATSLGVVALTGCGAEKTSDKGNQAYRTLDEIKESGEINIGVFSDKNPFGYVDDNGDYQGYDVYFAERLGKDLGVKINYVSTEAANRVEYLETGKVDVVLANFTVTDERAEKVDFALPYMNVALGVVSHEDRVITSLDQIGADDQVIVISGTTAETYLEQNEPDIKLQKFD
;
A
#
# COMPACT_ATOMS: atom_id res chain seq x y z
N MET A 1 24.96 -48.12 39.03
CA MET A 1 26.19 -48.91 38.82
C MET A 1 26.94 -48.34 37.61
N LYS A 2 28.20 -47.92 37.85
CA LYS A 2 29.35 -47.77 36.91
C LYS A 2 29.22 -46.73 35.83
N LYS A 3 29.85 -45.49 35.90
CA LYS A 3 31.31 -45.18 35.73
C LYS A 3 31.75 -45.43 34.27
N ASN A 4 32.44 -44.56 33.54
CA ASN A 4 33.46 -43.51 33.71
C ASN A 4 33.63 -42.81 32.34
N LEU A 5 33.78 -41.52 32.18
CA LEU A 5 35.08 -40.78 32.26
C LEU A 5 36.11 -41.20 31.18
N PHE A 6 36.34 -40.31 30.17
CA PHE A 6 37.73 -40.09 29.70
C PHE A 6 37.91 -38.64 29.16
N LYS A 7 38.71 -37.88 29.89
CA LYS A 7 39.42 -36.68 29.49
C LYS A 7 40.65 -37.06 28.68
N LYS A 8 41.06 -36.19 27.74
CA LYS A 8 42.46 -35.76 27.43
C LYS A 8 42.39 -34.80 26.22
N LEU A 9 42.61 -33.54 26.35
CA LEU A 9 43.81 -32.70 26.31
C LEU A 9 44.88 -33.15 25.31
N VAL A 10 45.09 -32.36 24.24
CA VAL A 10 46.44 -32.11 23.66
C VAL A 10 46.52 -30.68 23.16
N THR A 11 47.58 -30.07 23.57
CA THR A 11 48.06 -28.69 23.48
C THR A 11 48.83 -28.46 22.15
N GLY A 12 48.66 -27.25 21.56
CA GLY A 12 49.77 -26.45 21.02
C GLY A 12 50.23 -26.74 19.60
N VAL A 13 50.22 -25.73 18.78
CA VAL A 13 51.41 -25.13 18.17
C VAL A 13 51.07 -23.76 17.61
N LEU A 14 51.85 -22.80 18.05
CA LEU A 14 51.95 -21.40 17.64
C LEU A 14 52.82 -21.35 16.37
N ALA A 15 52.36 -20.74 15.30
CA ALA A 15 53.21 -20.32 14.19
C ALA A 15 52.79 -18.96 13.68
N THR A 16 53.56 -17.97 14.03
CA THR A 16 53.63 -16.61 13.49
C THR A 16 54.09 -16.61 12.04
N SER A 17 53.37 -15.95 11.15
CA SER A 17 53.97 -15.41 9.92
C SER A 17 53.41 -14.03 9.62
N LEU A 18 54.30 -13.04 9.74
CA LEU A 18 54.15 -11.67 9.24
C LEU A 18 54.09 -11.66 7.69
N GLY A 19 53.34 -10.69 7.18
CA GLY A 19 53.71 -9.99 5.98
C GLY A 19 52.69 -10.10 4.84
N VAL A 20 51.96 -9.09 4.56
CA VAL A 20 52.07 -8.16 3.43
C VAL A 20 50.82 -7.30 3.40
N VAL A 21 51.02 -6.02 3.72
CA VAL A 21 50.04 -4.97 3.43
C VAL A 21 50.07 -4.71 1.93
N ALA A 22 48.98 -5.02 1.25
CA ALA A 22 48.67 -4.49 -0.07
C ALA A 22 47.49 -3.55 0.04
N LEU A 23 47.80 -2.26 0.04
CA LEU A 23 46.85 -1.19 -0.21
C LEU A 23 46.46 -1.26 -1.67
N THR A 24 45.23 -1.69 -1.95
CA THR A 24 44.58 -1.44 -3.22
C THR A 24 43.16 -0.89 -2.99
N GLY A 25 43.02 0.36 -3.41
CA GLY A 25 41.85 0.93 -4.02
C GLY A 25 40.52 0.92 -3.26
N CYS A 26 40.16 2.08 -2.71
CA CYS A 26 38.78 2.44 -2.40
C CYS A 26 37.88 2.31 -3.62
N GLY A 27 37.20 1.17 -3.75
CA GLY A 27 35.93 1.09 -4.39
C GLY A 27 34.89 1.16 -3.26
N ALA A 28 34.20 2.29 -3.14
CA ALA A 28 33.02 2.34 -2.30
C ALA A 28 31.93 1.49 -2.94
N GLU A 29 31.93 0.19 -2.66
CA GLU A 29 30.70 -0.59 -2.78
C GLU A 29 29.70 0.04 -1.82
N LYS A 30 28.70 0.71 -2.40
CA LYS A 30 27.45 0.99 -1.69
C LYS A 30 26.86 -0.38 -1.34
N THR A 31 27.18 -0.90 -0.18
CA THR A 31 26.36 -1.89 0.46
C THR A 31 25.00 -1.23 0.68
N SER A 32 24.07 -1.45 -0.25
CA SER A 32 22.67 -1.20 0.00
C SER A 32 22.30 -2.07 1.19
N ASP A 33 22.04 -1.42 2.30
CA ASP A 33 21.44 -2.03 3.47
C ASP A 33 20.06 -2.57 3.03
N LYS A 34 20.00 -3.84 2.67
CA LYS A 34 18.75 -4.55 2.41
C LYS A 34 18.09 -4.91 3.74
N GLY A 35 17.95 -3.91 4.62
CA GLY A 35 17.10 -4.01 5.79
C GLY A 35 15.65 -4.06 5.31
N ASN A 36 15.07 -5.24 5.40
CA ASN A 36 13.64 -5.58 5.41
C ASN A 36 12.69 -4.57 4.73
N GLN A 37 13.01 -4.20 3.48
CA GLN A 37 12.23 -3.25 2.70
C GLN A 37 11.03 -4.01 2.11
N ALA A 38 9.84 -3.67 2.57
CA ALA A 38 8.61 -4.33 2.13
C ALA A 38 8.22 -3.96 0.68
N TYR A 39 8.74 -2.85 0.15
CA TYR A 39 8.42 -2.33 -1.18
C TYR A 39 9.57 -2.49 -2.18
N ARG A 40 9.25 -2.61 -3.46
CA ARG A 40 10.21 -2.69 -4.56
C ARG A 40 10.56 -1.29 -5.06
N THR A 41 11.81 -1.10 -5.45
CA THR A 41 12.27 0.11 -6.16
C THR A 41 11.78 0.10 -7.62
N LEU A 42 11.81 1.27 -8.27
CA LEU A 42 11.46 1.37 -9.69
C LEU A 42 12.36 0.49 -10.58
N ASP A 43 13.63 0.37 -10.25
CA ASP A 43 14.57 -0.47 -11.02
C ASP A 43 14.21 -1.96 -10.85
N GLU A 44 13.91 -2.41 -9.64
CA GLU A 44 13.46 -3.79 -9.39
C GLU A 44 12.13 -4.11 -10.09
N ILE A 45 11.19 -3.15 -10.17
CA ILE A 45 9.95 -3.30 -10.93
C ILE A 45 10.26 -3.47 -12.43
N LYS A 46 11.11 -2.62 -13.00
CA LYS A 46 11.52 -2.71 -14.41
C LYS A 46 12.28 -3.99 -14.73
N GLU A 47 13.17 -4.41 -13.84
CA GLU A 47 13.94 -5.66 -14.00
C GLU A 47 13.04 -6.90 -13.91
N SER A 48 12.02 -6.88 -13.05
CA SER A 48 11.05 -7.97 -12.94
C SER A 48 10.13 -8.08 -14.16
N GLY A 49 9.96 -7.00 -14.91
CA GLY A 49 9.07 -6.90 -16.05
C GLY A 49 7.58 -6.81 -15.68
N GLU A 50 7.24 -6.64 -14.40
CA GLU A 50 5.86 -6.53 -13.94
C GLU A 50 5.70 -5.58 -12.75
N ILE A 51 4.53 -4.95 -12.64
CA ILE A 51 4.12 -4.07 -11.56
C ILE A 51 2.80 -4.53 -10.94
N ASN A 52 2.73 -4.57 -9.60
CA ASN A 52 1.50 -4.86 -8.87
C ASN A 52 0.76 -3.56 -8.57
N ILE A 53 -0.45 -3.41 -9.10
CA ILE A 53 -1.26 -2.21 -8.91
C ILE A 53 -2.55 -2.55 -8.18
N GLY A 54 -2.75 -1.95 -7.01
CA GLY A 54 -4.00 -2.01 -6.26
C GLY A 54 -5.07 -1.15 -6.93
N VAL A 55 -6.17 -1.76 -7.34
CA VAL A 55 -7.33 -1.10 -7.97
C VAL A 55 -8.61 -1.59 -7.32
N PHE A 56 -9.67 -0.80 -7.39
CA PHE A 56 -11.01 -1.29 -7.06
C PHE A 56 -11.50 -2.30 -8.09
N SER A 57 -12.33 -3.24 -7.66
CA SER A 57 -12.97 -4.25 -8.52
C SER A 57 -14.49 -4.12 -8.60
N ASP A 58 -15.07 -3.18 -7.83
CA ASP A 58 -16.52 -3.02 -7.64
C ASP A 58 -17.00 -1.55 -7.55
N LYS A 59 -16.12 -0.58 -7.79
CA LYS A 59 -16.39 0.86 -7.64
C LYS A 59 -16.45 1.57 -9.01
N ASN A 60 -17.46 1.26 -9.82
CA ASN A 60 -17.72 1.98 -11.07
C ASN A 60 -18.03 3.48 -10.77
N PRO A 61 -17.42 4.46 -11.48
CA PRO A 61 -16.58 4.34 -12.69
C PRO A 61 -15.07 4.30 -12.44
N PHE A 62 -14.60 4.23 -11.19
CA PHE A 62 -13.17 4.31 -10.86
C PHE A 62 -12.43 3.03 -11.22
N GLY A 63 -12.82 1.90 -10.60
CA GLY A 63 -12.30 0.58 -10.86
C GLY A 63 -13.38 -0.47 -10.64
N TYR A 64 -13.58 -1.34 -11.60
CA TYR A 64 -14.56 -2.42 -11.52
C TYR A 64 -14.15 -3.56 -12.47
N VAL A 65 -14.73 -4.72 -12.25
CA VAL A 65 -14.57 -5.88 -13.14
C VAL A 65 -15.85 -6.00 -13.97
N ASP A 66 -15.69 -6.13 -15.29
CA ASP A 66 -16.82 -6.30 -16.20
C ASP A 66 -17.32 -7.76 -16.26
N ASP A 67 -18.35 -8.01 -17.05
CA ASP A 67 -18.96 -9.34 -17.20
C ASP A 67 -18.01 -10.40 -17.82
N ASN A 68 -16.91 -9.97 -18.44
CA ASN A 68 -15.90 -10.84 -19.00
C ASN A 68 -14.79 -11.18 -17.99
N GLY A 69 -14.79 -10.51 -16.83
CA GLY A 69 -13.74 -10.64 -15.82
C GLY A 69 -12.58 -9.67 -16.01
N ASP A 70 -12.71 -8.69 -16.91
CA ASP A 70 -11.66 -7.71 -17.18
C ASP A 70 -11.80 -6.47 -16.29
N TYR A 71 -10.68 -5.98 -15.79
CA TYR A 71 -10.64 -4.72 -15.05
C TYR A 71 -10.92 -3.54 -15.98
N GLN A 72 -11.80 -2.64 -15.54
CA GLN A 72 -12.24 -1.47 -16.26
C GLN A 72 -12.30 -0.25 -15.32
N GLY A 73 -12.32 0.95 -15.89
CA GLY A 73 -12.56 2.20 -15.17
C GLY A 73 -11.45 3.23 -15.29
N TYR A 74 -11.69 4.37 -14.65
CA TYR A 74 -10.81 5.53 -14.74
C TYR A 74 -9.41 5.25 -14.18
N ASP A 75 -9.33 4.63 -13.01
CA ASP A 75 -8.07 4.27 -12.37
C ASP A 75 -7.33 3.18 -13.15
N VAL A 76 -8.07 2.23 -13.72
CA VAL A 76 -7.53 1.16 -14.58
C VAL A 76 -6.90 1.73 -15.86
N TYR A 77 -7.52 2.74 -16.48
CA TYR A 77 -6.94 3.44 -17.61
C TYR A 77 -5.57 4.06 -17.27
N PHE A 78 -5.45 4.69 -16.09
CA PHE A 78 -4.17 5.22 -15.63
C PHE A 78 -3.14 4.11 -15.35
N ALA A 79 -3.59 2.99 -14.77
CA ALA A 79 -2.74 1.82 -14.56
C ALA A 79 -2.17 1.31 -15.89
N GLU A 80 -3.02 1.13 -16.91
CA GLU A 80 -2.59 0.68 -18.26
C GLU A 80 -1.56 1.63 -18.87
N ARG A 81 -1.80 2.94 -18.72
CA ARG A 81 -0.87 3.95 -19.20
C ARG A 81 0.48 3.86 -18.48
N LEU A 82 0.47 3.70 -17.16
CA LEU A 82 1.67 3.56 -16.33
C LEU A 82 2.47 2.31 -16.76
N GLY A 83 1.82 1.15 -16.86
CA GLY A 83 2.47 -0.08 -17.30
C GLY A 83 3.10 0.05 -18.69
N LYS A 84 2.40 0.69 -19.62
CA LYS A 84 2.91 0.96 -20.97
C LYS A 84 4.12 1.90 -20.94
N ASP A 85 4.07 2.97 -20.18
CA ASP A 85 5.15 3.97 -20.12
C ASP A 85 6.40 3.40 -19.41
N LEU A 86 6.23 2.49 -18.46
CA LEU A 86 7.33 1.76 -17.81
C LEU A 86 7.84 0.57 -18.62
N GLY A 87 7.07 0.10 -19.60
CA GLY A 87 7.40 -1.09 -20.39
C GLY A 87 7.26 -2.39 -19.60
N VAL A 88 6.35 -2.47 -18.63
CA VAL A 88 6.11 -3.61 -17.75
C VAL A 88 4.67 -4.12 -17.86
N LYS A 89 4.48 -5.40 -17.53
CA LYS A 89 3.14 -6.01 -17.41
C LYS A 89 2.48 -5.57 -16.11
N ILE A 90 1.17 -5.33 -16.15
CA ILE A 90 0.40 -5.00 -14.95
C ILE A 90 -0.17 -6.28 -14.36
N ASN A 91 -0.01 -6.43 -13.05
CA ASN A 91 -0.72 -7.39 -12.23
C ASN A 91 -1.71 -6.61 -11.33
N TYR A 92 -3.01 -6.71 -11.64
CA TYR A 92 -4.05 -6.07 -10.86
C TYR A 92 -4.30 -6.80 -9.56
N VAL A 93 -4.36 -6.06 -8.47
CA VAL A 93 -4.70 -6.55 -7.13
C VAL A 93 -5.97 -5.85 -6.68
N SER A 94 -7.07 -6.61 -6.56
CA SER A 94 -8.31 -6.08 -6.00
C SER A 94 -8.07 -5.56 -4.58
N THR A 95 -8.49 -4.33 -4.31
CA THR A 95 -8.30 -3.69 -3.02
C THR A 95 -9.58 -3.02 -2.53
N GLU A 96 -9.76 -3.01 -1.22
CA GLU A 96 -10.80 -2.24 -0.55
C GLU A 96 -10.26 -0.89 -0.08
N ALA A 97 -11.16 0.06 0.17
CA ALA A 97 -10.77 1.40 0.59
C ALA A 97 -9.95 1.41 1.88
N ALA A 98 -10.27 0.54 2.84
CA ALA A 98 -9.57 0.41 4.11
C ALA A 98 -8.15 -0.16 3.97
N ASN A 99 -7.90 -0.99 2.96
CA ASN A 99 -6.65 -1.75 2.81
C ASN A 99 -5.56 -1.02 2.02
N ARG A 100 -5.86 0.15 1.43
CA ARG A 100 -4.95 0.85 0.49
C ARG A 100 -3.59 1.18 1.09
N VAL A 101 -3.56 1.70 2.32
CA VAL A 101 -2.31 2.01 3.04
C VAL A 101 -1.55 0.73 3.37
N GLU A 102 -2.21 -0.25 4.00
CA GLU A 102 -1.60 -1.52 4.39
C GLU A 102 -0.96 -2.26 3.22
N TYR A 103 -1.63 -2.27 2.05
CA TYR A 103 -1.10 -2.97 0.88
C TYR A 103 0.18 -2.34 0.33
N LEU A 104 0.33 -1.02 0.46
CA LEU A 104 1.58 -0.32 0.15
C LEU A 104 2.65 -0.60 1.21
N GLU A 105 2.34 -0.43 2.50
CA GLU A 105 3.29 -0.63 3.60
C GLU A 105 3.84 -2.07 3.66
N THR A 106 3.02 -3.06 3.29
CA THR A 106 3.41 -4.48 3.28
C THR A 106 4.05 -4.94 1.98
N GLY A 107 4.11 -4.08 0.95
CA GLY A 107 4.63 -4.45 -0.36
C GLY A 107 3.74 -5.43 -1.14
N LYS A 108 2.48 -5.59 -0.74
CA LYS A 108 1.50 -6.38 -1.49
C LYS A 108 1.23 -5.79 -2.86
N VAL A 109 1.29 -4.46 -2.95
CA VAL A 109 1.24 -3.69 -4.20
C VAL A 109 2.38 -2.68 -4.24
N ASP A 110 2.80 -2.32 -5.45
CA ASP A 110 3.81 -1.28 -5.68
C ASP A 110 3.17 0.10 -5.77
N VAL A 111 1.95 0.16 -6.29
CA VAL A 111 1.17 1.39 -6.50
C VAL A 111 -0.29 1.11 -6.18
N VAL A 112 -0.99 2.12 -5.67
CA VAL A 112 -2.45 2.13 -5.54
C VAL A 112 -3.04 3.17 -6.48
N LEU A 113 -3.95 2.75 -7.35
CA LEU A 113 -4.82 3.56 -8.18
C LEU A 113 -6.27 3.15 -7.90
N ALA A 114 -6.84 3.67 -6.83
CA ALA A 114 -8.14 3.29 -6.30
C ALA A 114 -8.82 4.49 -5.63
N ASN A 115 -9.04 5.57 -6.40
CA ASN A 115 -9.63 6.82 -5.91
C ASN A 115 -9.05 7.23 -4.54
N PHE A 116 -7.71 7.24 -4.44
CA PHE A 116 -7.01 7.39 -3.17
C PHE A 116 -6.68 8.86 -2.90
N THR A 117 -7.55 9.52 -2.15
CA THR A 117 -7.43 10.94 -1.78
C THR A 117 -6.23 11.17 -0.88
N VAL A 118 -5.44 12.21 -1.18
CA VAL A 118 -4.35 12.70 -0.31
C VAL A 118 -4.96 13.28 0.97
N THR A 119 -4.48 12.82 2.10
CA THR A 119 -4.73 13.42 3.43
C THR A 119 -3.43 13.46 4.22
N ASP A 120 -3.31 14.36 5.18
CA ASP A 120 -2.10 14.47 6.02
C ASP A 120 -1.79 13.14 6.73
N GLU A 121 -2.82 12.49 7.29
CA GLU A 121 -2.67 11.18 7.96
C GLU A 121 -2.10 10.10 7.03
N ARG A 122 -2.58 10.05 5.78
CA ARG A 122 -2.08 9.08 4.80
C ARG A 122 -0.68 9.42 4.30
N ALA A 123 -0.39 10.71 4.15
CA ALA A 123 0.92 11.19 3.72
C ALA A 123 2.03 10.95 4.77
N GLU A 124 1.68 10.70 6.04
CA GLU A 124 2.62 10.23 7.06
C GLU A 124 3.08 8.77 6.84
N LYS A 125 2.34 8.00 6.05
CA LYS A 125 2.56 6.55 5.87
C LYS A 125 3.01 6.16 4.48
N VAL A 126 2.55 6.88 3.46
CA VAL A 126 2.81 6.57 2.05
C VAL A 126 3.07 7.84 1.26
N ASP A 127 3.86 7.72 0.19
CA ASP A 127 4.10 8.80 -0.75
C ASP A 127 2.98 8.90 -1.79
N PHE A 128 2.65 10.13 -2.17
CA PHE A 128 1.68 10.44 -3.21
C PHE A 128 2.35 11.06 -4.43
N ALA A 129 1.94 10.61 -5.62
CA ALA A 129 2.24 11.30 -6.87
C ALA A 129 1.38 12.57 -7.03
N LEU A 130 1.57 13.29 -8.15
CA LEU A 130 0.70 14.40 -8.50
C LEU A 130 -0.75 13.92 -8.67
N PRO A 131 -1.74 14.67 -8.14
CA PRO A 131 -3.14 14.33 -8.31
C PRO A 131 -3.53 14.26 -9.79
N TYR A 132 -4.23 13.19 -10.18
CA TYR A 132 -4.72 12.99 -11.53
C TYR A 132 -6.22 13.24 -11.69
N MET A 133 -6.95 13.44 -10.55
CA MET A 133 -8.34 13.89 -10.56
C MET A 133 -8.70 14.64 -9.28
N ASN A 134 -9.82 15.38 -9.34
CA ASN A 134 -10.48 15.95 -8.16
C ASN A 134 -11.84 15.28 -8.00
N VAL A 135 -12.17 14.94 -6.77
CA VAL A 135 -13.47 14.36 -6.41
C VAL A 135 -14.14 15.19 -5.34
N ALA A 136 -15.47 15.16 -5.33
CA ALA A 136 -16.28 15.74 -4.26
C ALA A 136 -17.07 14.63 -3.56
N LEU A 137 -17.29 14.79 -2.27
CA LEU A 137 -18.21 13.96 -1.52
C LEU A 137 -19.63 14.50 -1.65
N GLY A 138 -20.61 13.61 -1.75
CA GLY A 138 -22.02 13.92 -1.80
C GLY A 138 -22.81 13.01 -0.89
N VAL A 139 -23.99 13.47 -0.48
CA VAL A 139 -24.97 12.65 0.24
C VAL A 139 -26.07 12.25 -0.70
N VAL A 140 -26.39 10.96 -0.72
CA VAL A 140 -27.55 10.42 -1.41
C VAL A 140 -28.61 10.11 -0.35
N SER A 141 -29.82 10.60 -0.54
CA SER A 141 -30.96 10.35 0.33
C SER A 141 -32.16 9.86 -0.45
N HIS A 142 -33.14 9.26 0.23
CA HIS A 142 -34.39 8.84 -0.39
C HIS A 142 -35.17 10.06 -0.94
N GLU A 143 -35.88 9.87 -2.05
CA GLU A 143 -36.63 10.95 -2.72
C GLU A 143 -37.71 11.58 -1.85
N ASP A 144 -38.30 10.81 -0.93
CA ASP A 144 -39.30 11.29 0.02
C ASP A 144 -38.73 12.16 1.14
N ARG A 145 -37.39 12.15 1.31
CA ARG A 145 -36.68 12.93 2.31
C ARG A 145 -35.36 13.44 1.76
N VAL A 146 -35.43 14.48 0.99
CA VAL A 146 -34.24 15.10 0.39
C VAL A 146 -33.41 15.81 1.46
N ILE A 147 -32.16 15.40 1.63
CA ILE A 147 -31.17 16.01 2.52
C ILE A 147 -30.33 17.00 1.71
N THR A 148 -30.35 18.26 2.08
CA THR A 148 -29.61 19.33 1.42
C THR A 148 -28.49 19.93 2.29
N SER A 149 -28.46 19.59 3.58
CA SER A 149 -27.44 19.98 4.57
C SER A 149 -27.27 18.87 5.59
N LEU A 150 -26.08 18.70 6.14
CA LEU A 150 -25.79 17.73 7.22
C LEU A 150 -26.60 18.04 8.50
N ASP A 151 -26.93 19.31 8.78
CA ASP A 151 -27.77 19.73 9.93
C ASP A 151 -29.17 19.08 9.93
N GLN A 152 -29.61 18.55 8.79
CA GLN A 152 -30.90 17.85 8.67
C GLN A 152 -30.82 16.38 9.07
N ILE A 153 -29.62 15.86 9.33
CA ILE A 153 -29.38 14.49 9.78
C ILE A 153 -29.40 14.51 11.31
N GLY A 154 -30.42 13.90 11.89
CA GLY A 154 -30.59 13.86 13.34
C GLY A 154 -30.02 12.60 13.98
N ALA A 155 -30.04 12.58 15.32
CA ALA A 155 -29.53 11.45 16.12
C ALA A 155 -30.26 10.11 15.87
N ASP A 156 -31.45 10.14 15.29
CA ASP A 156 -32.22 8.93 14.93
C ASP A 156 -31.91 8.42 13.52
N ASP A 157 -31.22 9.24 12.71
CA ASP A 157 -30.81 8.86 11.37
C ASP A 157 -29.55 7.99 11.38
N GLN A 158 -29.39 7.20 10.32
CA GLN A 158 -28.20 6.39 10.10
C GLN A 158 -27.62 6.71 8.73
N VAL A 159 -26.34 7.06 8.70
CA VAL A 159 -25.59 7.32 7.48
C VAL A 159 -24.70 6.12 7.14
N ILE A 160 -24.81 5.64 5.92
CA ILE A 160 -23.99 4.55 5.41
C ILE A 160 -22.71 5.16 4.83
N VAL A 161 -21.58 4.61 5.23
CA VAL A 161 -20.24 4.96 4.71
C VAL A 161 -19.43 3.72 4.38
N ILE A 162 -18.44 3.88 3.51
CA ILE A 162 -17.45 2.83 3.25
C ILE A 162 -16.24 3.05 4.16
N SER A 163 -15.79 1.98 4.81
CA SER A 163 -14.63 1.98 5.71
C SER A 163 -13.36 2.46 4.99
N GLY A 164 -12.53 3.27 5.67
CA GLY A 164 -11.28 3.81 5.13
C GLY A 164 -11.45 4.94 4.11
N THR A 165 -12.66 5.54 4.01
CA THR A 165 -12.92 6.67 3.12
C THR A 165 -12.80 8.03 3.83
N THR A 166 -12.59 9.08 3.05
CA THR A 166 -12.62 10.46 3.57
C THR A 166 -14.01 10.88 4.06
N ALA A 167 -15.08 10.25 3.58
CA ALA A 167 -16.42 10.47 4.08
C ALA A 167 -16.58 9.97 5.53
N GLU A 168 -16.11 8.76 5.81
CA GLU A 168 -16.08 8.23 7.17
C GLU A 168 -15.30 9.15 8.10
N THR A 169 -14.02 9.46 7.76
CA THR A 169 -13.17 10.32 8.58
C THR A 169 -13.79 11.68 8.83
N TYR A 170 -14.37 12.29 7.79
CA TYR A 170 -15.01 13.60 7.91
C TYR A 170 -16.18 13.57 8.91
N LEU A 171 -17.08 12.60 8.78
CA LEU A 171 -18.25 12.50 9.65
C LEU A 171 -17.86 12.17 11.09
N GLU A 172 -16.90 11.31 11.33
CA GLU A 172 -16.42 11.00 12.67
C GLU A 172 -15.79 12.21 13.39
N GLN A 173 -15.09 13.05 12.64
CA GLN A 173 -14.40 14.21 13.20
C GLN A 173 -15.27 15.44 13.35
N ASN A 174 -16.23 15.66 12.45
CA ASN A 174 -16.99 16.90 12.37
C ASN A 174 -18.45 16.72 12.77
N GLU A 175 -19.00 15.50 12.70
CA GLU A 175 -20.40 15.18 12.97
C GLU A 175 -20.51 13.94 13.89
N PRO A 176 -19.92 13.98 15.10
CA PRO A 176 -19.79 12.79 15.96
C PRO A 176 -21.13 12.25 16.47
N ASP A 177 -22.19 13.04 16.41
CA ASP A 177 -23.53 12.65 16.87
C ASP A 177 -24.29 11.82 15.80
N ILE A 178 -23.81 11.79 14.54
CA ILE A 178 -24.42 11.02 13.47
C ILE A 178 -24.06 9.54 13.63
N LYS A 179 -25.06 8.67 13.60
CA LYS A 179 -24.84 7.22 13.63
C LYS A 179 -24.34 6.74 12.27
N LEU A 180 -23.11 6.22 12.25
CA LEU A 180 -22.53 5.64 11.05
C LEU A 180 -22.76 4.12 11.00
N GLN A 181 -23.18 3.64 9.84
CA GLN A 181 -23.14 2.22 9.46
C GLN A 181 -22.04 2.05 8.41
N LYS A 182 -21.01 1.31 8.76
CA LYS A 182 -19.81 1.12 7.94
C LYS A 182 -19.90 -0.18 7.16
N PHE A 183 -19.49 -0.12 5.90
CA PHE A 183 -19.31 -1.27 5.01
C PHE A 183 -17.91 -1.22 4.38
N ASP A 184 -17.44 -2.34 3.88
CA ASP A 184 -16.18 -2.47 3.14
C ASP A 184 -16.37 -2.23 1.64
#